data_a2b2ccde79cd680ddabe731e7ff74a88
#
_entry.id   a2b2ccde79cd680ddabe731e7ff74a88
#
_cell.length_a   1.000
_cell.length_b   1.000
_cell.length_c   1.000
_cell.angle_alpha   90.00
_cell.angle_beta   90.00
_cell.angle_gamma   90.00
#
_symmetry.space_group_name_H-M   'P 1'
#
loop_
_entity.id
_entity.type
_entity.pdbx_description
1 polymer ?
#
loop_
_entity_poly.entity_id
_entity_poly.type
_entity_poly.pdbx_seq_one_letter_code
_entity_poly.pdbx_strand_id
1 'polypeptide(L)'
;VVVLGARIIDGRPSRMLEARLATALSVASTHSTAPVVVTGKGESAVMARWLIEHGLPASRIVEEPEATSTNENLENSRKLFPKAARLIVVTNGFHVARTKVWAAHLGVPITVVAAPTPKTSRLKNYSREIIAVPHSAARVVWRKLVRRWFGR
;
A
#
# COMPACT_ATOMS: atom_id res chain seq x y z
N VAL A 1 6.11 7.93 -3.84
CA VAL A 1 6.17 6.57 -3.31
C VAL A 1 5.02 6.36 -2.35
N VAL A 2 4.35 5.22 -2.38
CA VAL A 2 3.22 4.89 -1.49
C VAL A 2 3.57 3.62 -0.72
N VAL A 3 3.54 3.67 0.61
CA VAL A 3 3.81 2.53 1.50
C VAL A 3 2.50 2.07 2.11
N LEU A 4 2.07 0.85 1.75
CA LEU A 4 0.85 0.29 2.33
C LEU A 4 1.08 -0.16 3.76
N GLY A 5 0.16 0.20 4.67
CA GLY A 5 0.19 -0.19 6.06
C GLY A 5 0.14 -1.71 6.28
N ALA A 6 0.60 -2.13 7.43
CA ALA A 6 0.51 -3.48 7.95
C ALA A 6 0.45 -3.42 9.47
N ARG A 7 0.37 -4.60 10.09
CA ARG A 7 0.16 -4.71 11.54
C ARG A 7 1.21 -3.93 12.37
N ILE A 8 0.73 -3.22 13.38
CA ILE A 8 1.50 -2.64 14.46
C ILE A 8 1.44 -3.56 15.68
N ILE A 9 2.53 -3.66 16.42
CA ILE A 9 2.65 -4.43 17.66
C ILE A 9 3.29 -3.52 18.71
N ASP A 10 2.60 -3.31 19.82
CA ASP A 10 3.06 -2.49 20.96
C ASP A 10 3.56 -1.09 20.52
N GLY A 11 2.81 -0.43 19.65
CA GLY A 11 3.13 0.90 19.15
C GLY A 11 4.31 0.98 18.16
N ARG A 12 4.82 -0.17 17.71
CA ARG A 12 5.94 -0.29 16.77
C ARG A 12 5.53 -1.04 15.50
N PRO A 13 6.19 -0.80 14.37
CA PRO A 13 5.96 -1.61 13.18
C PRO A 13 6.27 -3.09 13.45
N SER A 14 5.41 -3.99 12.98
CA SER A 14 5.77 -5.41 12.92
C SER A 14 6.94 -5.62 11.96
N ARG A 15 7.67 -6.74 12.07
CA ARG A 15 8.76 -7.10 11.13
C ARG A 15 8.36 -7.02 9.66
N MET A 16 7.08 -7.27 9.38
CA MET A 16 6.54 -7.17 8.03
C MET A 16 6.41 -5.73 7.57
N LEU A 17 5.95 -4.84 8.44
CA LEU A 17 5.85 -3.42 8.17
C LEU A 17 7.24 -2.77 8.10
N GLU A 18 8.16 -3.14 8.99
CA GLU A 18 9.56 -2.71 8.92
C GLU A 18 10.21 -3.04 7.58
N ALA A 19 9.98 -4.25 7.06
CA ALA A 19 10.50 -4.63 5.74
C ALA A 19 9.95 -3.73 4.62
N ARG A 20 8.67 -3.32 4.69
CA ARG A 20 8.10 -2.34 3.75
C ARG A 20 8.74 -0.97 3.90
N LEU A 21 8.90 -0.49 5.12
CA LEU A 21 9.48 0.82 5.41
C LEU A 21 10.95 0.90 4.97
N ALA A 22 11.75 -0.13 5.26
CA ALA A 22 13.12 -0.23 4.77
C ALA A 22 13.20 -0.25 3.24
N THR A 23 12.31 -1.00 2.58
CA THR A 23 12.21 -1.00 1.11
C THR A 23 11.80 0.38 0.60
N ALA A 24 10.89 1.07 1.28
CA ALA A 24 10.46 2.41 0.90
C ALA A 24 11.58 3.44 1.01
N LEU A 25 12.43 3.35 2.04
CA LEU A 25 13.62 4.19 2.16
C LEU A 25 14.58 3.99 0.97
N SER A 26 14.84 2.75 0.59
CA SER A 26 15.66 2.44 -0.58
C SER A 26 15.07 3.01 -1.88
N VAL A 27 13.77 2.90 -2.07
CA VAL A 27 13.06 3.51 -3.23
C VAL A 27 13.13 5.04 -3.15
N ALA A 28 12.93 5.61 -1.96
CA ALA A 28 12.94 7.06 -1.77
C ALA A 28 14.32 7.68 -1.98
N SER A 29 15.41 6.93 -1.78
CA SER A 29 16.78 7.38 -2.05
C SER A 29 17.04 7.52 -3.56
N THR A 30 16.47 6.67 -4.39
CA THR A 30 16.57 6.74 -5.86
C THR A 30 15.58 7.77 -6.47
N HIS A 31 14.62 8.24 -5.69
CA HIS A 31 13.62 9.25 -6.09
C HIS A 31 13.65 10.42 -5.09
N SER A 32 14.78 11.13 -5.02
CA SER A 32 15.11 12.08 -3.94
C SER A 32 14.09 13.22 -3.75
N THR A 33 13.37 13.62 -4.77
CA THR A 33 12.34 14.69 -4.73
C THR A 33 10.92 14.17 -4.56
N ALA A 34 10.68 12.85 -4.72
CA ALA A 34 9.35 12.31 -4.64
C ALA A 34 8.82 12.25 -3.20
N PRO A 35 7.56 12.65 -2.95
CA PRO A 35 6.93 12.46 -1.65
C PRO A 35 6.72 10.98 -1.34
N VAL A 36 6.71 10.66 -0.06
CA VAL A 36 6.45 9.31 0.46
C VAL A 36 5.14 9.33 1.25
N VAL A 37 4.12 8.71 0.69
CA VAL A 37 2.82 8.53 1.36
C VAL A 37 2.87 7.30 2.22
N VAL A 38 2.53 7.43 3.48
CA VAL A 38 2.30 6.32 4.41
C VAL A 38 0.80 6.21 4.65
N THR A 39 0.19 5.10 4.22
CA THR A 39 -1.27 4.96 4.19
C THR A 39 -1.75 3.79 5.03
N GLY A 40 -2.79 4.03 5.83
CA GLY A 40 -3.46 3.05 6.68
C GLY A 40 -3.95 3.62 8.00
N LYS A 41 -5.20 3.27 8.34
CA LYS A 41 -5.83 3.73 9.57
C LYS A 41 -5.14 3.15 10.80
N GLY A 42 -4.66 4.04 11.67
CA GLY A 42 -3.92 3.67 12.88
C GLY A 42 -2.47 3.28 12.66
N GLU A 43 -1.99 3.27 11.40
CA GLU A 43 -0.65 2.82 11.03
C GLU A 43 0.22 3.96 10.52
N SER A 44 -0.37 4.96 9.85
CA SER A 44 0.33 6.04 9.16
C SER A 44 1.29 6.82 10.07
N ALA A 45 0.87 7.21 11.26
CA ALA A 45 1.70 7.96 12.21
C ALA A 45 2.91 7.16 12.70
N VAL A 46 2.74 5.85 12.95
CA VAL A 46 3.84 4.95 13.36
C VAL A 46 4.82 4.77 12.21
N MET A 47 4.32 4.65 10.98
CA MET A 47 5.15 4.53 9.78
C MET A 47 5.93 5.81 9.51
N ALA A 48 5.29 6.98 9.64
CA ALA A 48 5.94 8.28 9.49
C ALA A 48 7.08 8.46 10.49
N ARG A 49 6.82 8.20 11.76
CA ARG A 49 7.83 8.27 12.82
C ARG A 49 9.03 7.38 12.51
N TRP A 50 8.78 6.12 12.16
CA TRP A 50 9.84 5.18 11.83
C TRP A 50 10.72 5.68 10.67
N LEU A 51 10.11 6.21 9.60
CA LEU A 51 10.83 6.74 8.45
C LEU A 51 11.69 7.96 8.83
N ILE A 52 11.18 8.85 9.69
CA ILE A 52 11.93 10.02 10.18
C ILE A 52 13.13 9.55 11.02
N GLU A 53 12.93 8.62 11.93
CA GLU A 53 13.98 8.03 12.76
C GLU A 53 15.10 7.36 11.93
N HIS A 54 14.75 6.90 10.71
CA HIS A 54 15.70 6.28 9.78
C HIS A 54 16.18 7.22 8.65
N GLY A 55 16.04 8.54 8.87
CA GLY A 55 16.70 9.56 8.05
C GLY A 55 15.90 10.10 6.87
N LEU A 56 14.60 9.74 6.71
CA LEU A 56 13.77 10.39 5.71
C LEU A 56 13.29 11.76 6.22
N PRO A 57 13.54 12.87 5.49
CA PRO A 57 13.06 14.19 5.92
C PRO A 57 11.53 14.22 6.09
N ALA A 58 11.06 14.75 7.23
CA ALA A 58 9.63 14.86 7.52
C ALA A 58 8.86 15.63 6.42
N SER A 59 9.50 16.60 5.78
CA SER A 59 8.91 17.37 4.68
C SER A 59 8.57 16.52 3.44
N ARG A 60 9.10 15.33 3.32
CA ARG A 60 8.80 14.38 2.24
C ARG A 60 7.70 13.41 2.59
N ILE A 61 7.28 13.34 3.85
CA ILE A 61 6.30 12.36 4.31
C ILE A 61 4.91 12.96 4.25
N VAL A 62 3.98 12.20 3.70
CA VAL A 62 2.55 12.54 3.67
C VAL A 62 1.79 11.40 4.32
N GLU A 63 1.08 11.68 5.41
CA GLU A 63 0.25 10.70 6.10
C GLU A 63 -1.14 10.63 5.47
N GLU A 64 -1.61 9.42 5.25
CA GLU A 64 -2.99 9.10 4.87
C GLU A 64 -3.59 8.17 5.94
N PRO A 65 -4.32 8.70 6.92
CA PRO A 65 -4.75 7.95 8.11
C PRO A 65 -6.12 7.28 7.98
N GLU A 66 -6.83 7.46 6.87
CA GLU A 66 -8.24 7.05 6.79
C GLU A 66 -8.45 5.66 6.17
N ALA A 67 -7.53 5.20 5.35
CA ALA A 67 -7.68 3.97 4.60
C ALA A 67 -7.74 2.73 5.51
N THR A 68 -8.78 1.92 5.32
CA THR A 68 -9.01 0.65 6.03
C THR A 68 -8.84 -0.57 5.13
N SER A 69 -8.63 -0.36 3.84
CA SER A 69 -8.53 -1.43 2.83
C SER A 69 -7.50 -1.08 1.75
N THR A 70 -7.04 -2.11 1.03
CA THR A 70 -6.12 -1.92 -0.10
C THR A 70 -6.69 -1.01 -1.19
N ASN A 71 -8.00 -1.08 -1.43
CA ASN A 71 -8.68 -0.20 -2.37
C ASN A 71 -8.56 1.27 -1.93
N GLU A 72 -8.89 1.54 -0.68
CA GLU A 72 -8.83 2.89 -0.10
C GLU A 72 -7.40 3.42 -0.04
N ASN A 73 -6.42 2.58 0.33
CA ASN A 73 -5.01 2.97 0.29
C ASN A 73 -4.59 3.54 -1.08
N LEU A 74 -4.99 2.86 -2.16
CA LEU A 74 -4.66 3.30 -3.52
C LEU A 74 -5.48 4.52 -3.94
N GLU A 75 -6.77 4.51 -3.66
CA GLU A 75 -7.68 5.59 -4.03
C GLU A 75 -7.33 6.90 -3.33
N ASN A 76 -7.11 6.85 -2.00
CA ASN A 76 -6.75 8.02 -1.21
C ASN A 76 -5.36 8.56 -1.59
N SER A 77 -4.37 7.66 -1.78
CA SER A 77 -3.05 8.08 -2.26
C SER A 77 -3.14 8.73 -3.64
N ARG A 78 -4.02 8.25 -4.54
CA ARG A 78 -4.23 8.86 -5.85
C ARG A 78 -4.87 10.23 -5.75
N LYS A 79 -5.82 10.43 -4.82
CA LYS A 79 -6.46 11.74 -4.56
C LYS A 79 -5.44 12.77 -4.07
N LEU A 80 -4.48 12.36 -3.23
CA LEU A 80 -3.40 13.24 -2.77
C LEU A 80 -2.50 13.72 -3.91
N PHE A 81 -2.28 12.87 -4.92
CA PHE A 81 -1.39 13.16 -6.04
C PHE A 81 -2.07 12.89 -7.40
N PRO A 82 -3.11 13.66 -7.76
CA PRO A 82 -3.91 13.41 -8.97
C PRO A 82 -3.12 13.58 -10.27
N LYS A 83 -2.07 14.39 -10.26
CA LYS A 83 -1.21 14.65 -11.42
C LYS A 83 -0.03 13.67 -11.55
N ALA A 84 0.18 12.79 -10.58
CA ALA A 84 1.27 11.81 -10.67
C ALA A 84 1.04 10.88 -11.87
N ALA A 85 2.02 10.75 -12.74
CA ALA A 85 1.93 9.85 -13.89
C ALA A 85 1.79 8.38 -13.44
N ARG A 86 2.41 8.03 -12.30
CA ARG A 86 2.41 6.68 -11.74
C ARG A 86 2.68 6.73 -10.24
N LEU A 87 2.11 5.78 -9.47
CA LEU A 87 2.47 5.56 -8.08
C LEU A 87 3.44 4.37 -7.98
N ILE A 88 4.50 4.53 -7.21
CA ILE A 88 5.39 3.43 -6.83
C ILE A 88 4.87 2.90 -5.50
N VAL A 89 4.28 1.71 -5.51
CA VAL A 89 3.61 1.12 -4.34
C VAL A 89 4.49 0.07 -3.70
N VAL A 90 4.84 0.26 -2.44
CA VAL A 90 5.64 -0.70 -1.65
C VAL A 90 4.71 -1.55 -0.80
N THR A 91 4.79 -2.86 -0.99
CA THR A 91 4.04 -3.85 -0.20
C THR A 91 4.80 -5.19 -0.17
N ASN A 92 4.37 -6.16 0.63
CA ASN A 92 5.03 -7.48 0.65
C ASN A 92 4.65 -8.33 -0.57
N GLY A 93 5.53 -9.27 -0.94
CA GLY A 93 5.39 -10.08 -2.15
C GLY A 93 4.04 -10.79 -2.28
N PHE A 94 3.52 -11.39 -1.19
CA PHE A 94 2.22 -12.07 -1.18
C PHE A 94 1.05 -11.13 -1.50
N HIS A 95 1.19 -9.83 -1.26
CA HIS A 95 0.13 -8.83 -1.43
C HIS A 95 0.12 -8.15 -2.81
N VAL A 96 1.14 -8.39 -3.62
CA VAL A 96 1.33 -7.75 -4.94
C VAL A 96 0.15 -7.99 -5.88
N ALA A 97 -0.31 -9.24 -5.99
CA ALA A 97 -1.41 -9.60 -6.89
C ALA A 97 -2.69 -8.82 -6.55
N ARG A 98 -3.09 -8.80 -5.29
CA ARG A 98 -4.27 -8.06 -4.82
C ARG A 98 -4.14 -6.56 -5.05
N THR A 99 -2.96 -5.99 -4.81
CA THR A 99 -2.68 -4.57 -5.07
C THR A 99 -2.86 -4.22 -6.55
N LYS A 100 -2.34 -5.07 -7.46
CA LYS A 100 -2.51 -4.89 -8.91
C LYS A 100 -3.96 -5.00 -9.37
N VAL A 101 -4.74 -5.93 -8.81
CA VAL A 101 -6.18 -6.08 -9.10
C VAL A 101 -6.94 -4.80 -8.75
N TRP A 102 -6.71 -4.23 -7.59
CA TRP A 102 -7.36 -2.99 -7.18
C TRP A 102 -6.89 -1.78 -7.99
N ALA A 103 -5.60 -1.67 -8.27
CA ALA A 103 -5.07 -0.59 -9.11
C ALA A 103 -5.67 -0.60 -10.52
N ALA A 104 -5.78 -1.78 -11.12
CA ALA A 104 -6.43 -1.94 -12.44
C ALA A 104 -7.92 -1.58 -12.40
N HIS A 105 -8.63 -1.93 -11.30
CA HIS A 105 -10.03 -1.52 -11.13
C HIS A 105 -10.21 -0.01 -11.03
N LEU A 106 -9.32 0.66 -10.30
CA LEU A 106 -9.36 2.11 -10.10
C LEU A 106 -8.79 2.89 -11.28
N GLY A 107 -8.18 2.22 -12.27
CA GLY A 107 -7.48 2.89 -13.36
C GLY A 107 -6.23 3.67 -12.88
N VAL A 108 -5.62 3.26 -11.77
CA VAL A 108 -4.44 3.92 -11.20
C VAL A 108 -3.18 3.25 -11.74
N PRO A 109 -2.34 3.96 -12.51
CA PRO A 109 -1.06 3.42 -12.95
C PRO A 109 -0.12 3.22 -11.76
N ILE A 110 0.33 1.97 -11.56
CA ILE A 110 1.27 1.64 -10.47
C ILE A 110 2.48 0.85 -10.96
N THR A 111 3.58 1.02 -10.24
CA THR A 111 4.69 0.05 -10.20
C THR A 111 4.73 -0.51 -8.78
N VAL A 112 4.74 -1.82 -8.63
CA VAL A 112 4.79 -2.44 -7.30
C VAL A 112 6.21 -2.89 -7.00
N VAL A 113 6.74 -2.45 -5.86
CA VAL A 113 8.01 -2.91 -5.30
C VAL A 113 7.69 -3.85 -4.14
N ALA A 114 8.13 -5.09 -4.26
CA ALA A 114 7.85 -6.14 -3.28
C ALA A 114 8.89 -6.12 -2.15
N ALA A 115 8.45 -5.76 -0.95
CA ALA A 115 9.24 -5.91 0.25
C ALA A 115 9.38 -7.38 0.66
N PRO A 116 10.50 -7.79 1.27
CA PRO A 116 10.68 -9.14 1.77
C PRO A 116 9.58 -9.55 2.75
N THR A 117 9.15 -10.80 2.66
CA THR A 117 8.22 -11.37 3.63
C THR A 117 8.99 -12.23 4.63
N PRO A 118 8.90 -11.98 5.95
CA PRO A 118 9.56 -12.79 6.95
C PRO A 118 9.21 -14.27 6.82
N LYS A 119 10.21 -15.16 6.91
CA LYS A 119 10.04 -16.62 6.69
C LYS A 119 8.95 -17.21 7.58
N THR A 120 8.86 -16.78 8.84
CA THR A 120 7.90 -17.26 9.84
C THR A 120 6.44 -16.98 9.50
N SER A 121 6.16 -16.01 8.64
CA SER A 121 4.80 -15.63 8.25
C SER A 121 4.46 -15.92 6.79
N ARG A 122 5.41 -16.45 6.01
CA ARG A 122 5.24 -16.68 4.58
C ARG A 122 4.04 -17.58 4.27
N LEU A 123 4.05 -18.80 4.80
CA LEU A 123 3.02 -19.80 4.48
C LEU A 123 1.61 -19.28 4.79
N LYS A 124 1.43 -18.73 6.01
CA LYS A 124 0.14 -18.18 6.45
C LYS A 124 -0.34 -17.02 5.55
N ASN A 125 0.55 -16.14 5.13
CA ASN A 125 0.16 -14.99 4.33
C ASN A 125 -0.14 -15.37 2.88
N TYR A 126 0.66 -16.24 2.27
CA TYR A 126 0.40 -16.71 0.91
C TYR A 126 -0.87 -17.55 0.82
N SER A 127 -1.14 -18.44 1.79
CA SER A 127 -2.40 -19.21 1.82
C SER A 127 -3.63 -18.31 1.94
N ARG A 128 -3.55 -17.25 2.74
CA ARG A 128 -4.64 -16.26 2.84
C ARG A 128 -4.91 -15.53 1.52
N GLU A 129 -3.88 -15.24 0.75
CA GLU A 129 -4.03 -14.54 -0.54
C GLU A 129 -4.64 -15.44 -1.62
N ILE A 130 -4.53 -16.76 -1.52
CA ILE A 130 -5.23 -17.69 -2.44
C ILE A 130 -6.75 -17.43 -2.42
N ILE A 131 -7.30 -17.05 -1.27
CA ILE A 131 -8.72 -16.72 -1.12
C ILE A 131 -8.97 -15.22 -1.34
N ALA A 132 -8.08 -14.35 -0.83
CA ALA A 132 -8.27 -12.90 -0.85
C ALA A 132 -8.17 -12.30 -2.25
N VAL A 133 -7.35 -12.83 -3.14
CA VAL A 133 -7.20 -12.34 -4.52
C VAL A 133 -8.46 -12.64 -5.35
N PRO A 134 -8.98 -13.88 -5.42
CA PRO A 134 -10.25 -14.16 -6.10
C PRO A 134 -11.43 -13.37 -5.52
N HIS A 135 -11.52 -13.24 -4.20
CA HIS A 135 -12.56 -12.43 -3.55
C HIS A 135 -12.47 -10.96 -3.96
N SER A 136 -11.27 -10.39 -4.04
CA SER A 136 -11.07 -9.01 -4.51
C SER A 136 -11.45 -8.86 -5.97
N ALA A 137 -11.09 -9.81 -6.83
CA ALA A 137 -11.48 -9.83 -8.24
C ALA A 137 -13.01 -9.92 -8.40
N ALA A 138 -13.68 -10.78 -7.64
CA ALA A 138 -15.14 -10.89 -7.63
C ALA A 138 -15.80 -9.58 -7.21
N ARG A 139 -15.30 -8.90 -6.18
CA ARG A 139 -15.80 -7.57 -5.77
C ARG A 139 -15.59 -6.51 -6.85
N VAL A 140 -14.49 -6.56 -7.57
CA VAL A 140 -14.23 -5.66 -8.71
C VAL A 140 -15.25 -5.90 -9.83
N VAL A 141 -15.48 -7.16 -10.20
CA VAL A 141 -16.49 -7.53 -11.21
C VAL A 141 -17.88 -7.07 -10.78
N TRP A 142 -18.27 -7.37 -9.53
CA TRP A 142 -19.54 -6.93 -8.98
C TRP A 142 -19.73 -5.41 -9.03
N ARG A 143 -18.73 -4.63 -8.61
CA ARG A 143 -18.79 -3.16 -8.68
C ARG A 143 -18.94 -2.66 -10.13
N LYS A 144 -18.28 -3.27 -11.11
CA LYS A 144 -18.44 -2.92 -12.54
C LYS A 144 -19.85 -3.23 -13.03
N LEU A 145 -20.41 -4.40 -12.65
CA LEU A 145 -21.79 -4.78 -13.02
C LEU A 145 -22.79 -3.80 -12.42
N VAL A 146 -22.70 -3.52 -11.12
CA VAL A 146 -23.62 -2.57 -10.44
C VAL A 146 -23.56 -1.19 -11.09
N ARG A 147 -22.37 -0.65 -11.38
CA ARG A 147 -22.23 0.64 -12.11
C ARG A 147 -22.86 0.60 -13.49
N ARG A 148 -22.77 -0.53 -14.18
CA ARG A 148 -23.37 -0.67 -15.53
C ARG A 148 -24.89 -0.76 -15.50
N TRP A 149 -25.47 -1.33 -14.44
CA TRP A 149 -26.92 -1.55 -14.32
C TRP A 149 -27.64 -0.38 -13.64
N PHE A 150 -27.01 0.28 -12.67
CA PHE A 150 -27.62 1.34 -11.84
C PHE A 150 -27.02 2.73 -12.09
N GLY A 151 -26.01 2.87 -12.92
CA GLY A 151 -25.32 4.11 -13.25
C GLY A 151 -25.83 4.78 -14.53
N ARG A 152 -27.15 4.74 -14.79
CA ARG A 152 -27.83 5.56 -15.79
C ARG A 152 -28.50 6.76 -15.15
#